data_0a0b22f50620861d41175cca919fd17b
#
_entry.id   0a0b22f50620861d41175cca919fd17b
#
_cell.length_a   1.000
_cell.length_b   1.000
_cell.length_c   1.000
_cell.angle_alpha   90.00
_cell.angle_beta   90.00
_cell.angle_gamma   90.00
#
_symmetry.space_group_name_H-M   'P 1'
#
loop_
_entity.id
_entity.type
_entity.pdbx_description
1 polymer ?
#
loop_
_entity_poly.entity_id
_entity_poly.type
_entity_poly.pdbx_seq_one_letter_code
_entity_poly.pdbx_strand_id
1 'polypeptide(L)'
;MTGYHLDKYADKFVFPYKMYGLQEDFIDYVIKTYSNTEGNLGIMLTGTKGTGKTVTAKELANKLNLPVIIVKDMGDHNQSMIEFLSGIEGDCVLFLDEFEKNFSESDSTILQIMDGVYNSKYRKVFLLTTNAMSINENMVGRPSRIRYVKKFENLDLKVVNEYLDDALEVPEARQDLLDFIDSLTISTIDILKTIVNEVNIHGIEGLRKAKSFFNVVTNEYEYSCIRGYAYTGEIEQDKNKFSIENFSKAVERFNNPIPKPIVNDEDNCTMEERKALNEYYEYRRHNFHNLSYYFIYSSTKFSNLKVGDGFYSDEIIAIDKKLNVIVTKNGNEINYYWIKDPNSKPSLYRTGRYDSLVL
;
A
#
# COMPACT_ATOMS: atom_id res chain seq x y z
N MET A 1 -47.01 12.50 17.73
CA MET A 1 -46.03 12.13 16.71
C MET A 1 -44.69 12.79 17.11
N THR A 2 -43.75 12.03 17.58
CA THR A 2 -42.39 12.51 17.82
C THR A 2 -41.69 12.56 16.46
N GLY A 3 -41.68 13.74 15.84
CA GLY A 3 -40.96 13.94 14.57
C GLY A 3 -39.44 14.00 14.81
N TYR A 4 -38.65 13.83 13.74
CA TYR A 4 -37.23 14.09 13.75
C TYR A 4 -36.97 15.58 13.90
N HIS A 5 -35.89 15.94 14.61
CA HIS A 5 -35.41 17.32 14.73
C HIS A 5 -33.89 17.34 14.68
N LEU A 6 -33.31 18.47 14.39
CA LEU A 6 -31.88 18.69 14.37
C LEU A 6 -31.48 19.58 15.54
N ASP A 7 -30.54 19.11 16.35
CA ASP A 7 -29.91 19.90 17.40
C ASP A 7 -28.55 20.37 16.94
N LYS A 8 -28.26 21.65 17.12
CA LYS A 8 -26.95 22.18 16.79
C LYS A 8 -25.94 21.71 17.84
N TYR A 9 -24.94 20.96 17.37
CA TYR A 9 -23.89 20.42 18.22
C TYR A 9 -22.67 21.35 18.31
N ALA A 10 -22.19 21.85 17.16
CA ALA A 10 -21.03 22.74 17.05
C ALA A 10 -21.08 23.54 15.75
N ASP A 11 -20.29 24.62 15.65
CA ASP A 11 -20.18 25.40 14.41
C ASP A 11 -19.30 24.70 13.36
N LYS A 12 -18.26 23.97 13.81
CA LYS A 12 -17.34 23.21 12.98
C LYS A 12 -16.63 22.13 13.78
N PHE A 13 -16.00 21.17 13.11
CA PHE A 13 -15.11 20.22 13.76
C PHE A 13 -13.80 20.92 14.16
N VAL A 14 -13.37 20.73 15.39
CA VAL A 14 -12.12 21.32 15.92
C VAL A 14 -11.13 20.19 16.21
N PHE A 15 -9.88 20.39 15.77
CA PHE A 15 -8.78 19.47 16.02
C PHE A 15 -7.76 20.15 16.94
N PRO A 16 -7.68 19.75 18.23
CA PRO A 16 -6.75 20.35 19.19
C PRO A 16 -5.31 19.83 19.04
N TYR A 17 -5.00 19.20 17.91
CA TYR A 17 -3.70 18.58 17.63
C TYR A 17 -3.31 18.76 16.15
N LYS A 18 -2.01 18.68 15.86
CA LYS A 18 -1.51 18.64 14.47
C LYS A 18 -1.99 17.34 13.80
N MET A 19 -2.54 17.48 12.62
CA MET A 19 -3.00 16.36 11.79
C MET A 19 -1.84 15.89 10.89
N TYR A 20 -1.46 14.63 11.01
CA TYR A 20 -0.45 14.00 10.17
C TYR A 20 -1.11 13.12 9.11
N GLY A 21 -0.55 13.11 7.91
CA GLY A 21 -1.06 12.28 6.82
C GLY A 21 -2.43 12.70 6.30
N LEU A 22 -2.84 13.95 6.54
CA LEU A 22 -4.05 14.49 5.97
C LEU A 22 -3.98 14.45 4.44
N GLN A 23 -5.03 13.96 3.81
CA GLN A 23 -5.10 13.77 2.36
C GLN A 23 -5.54 15.08 1.67
N GLU A 24 -4.72 16.12 1.76
CA GLU A 24 -5.06 17.46 1.27
C GLU A 24 -5.38 17.50 -0.22
N ASP A 25 -4.55 16.85 -1.05
CA ASP A 25 -4.79 16.77 -2.50
C ASP A 25 -6.14 16.13 -2.83
N PHE A 26 -6.52 15.09 -2.09
CA PHE A 26 -7.82 14.45 -2.26
C PHE A 26 -8.96 15.38 -1.83
N ILE A 27 -8.82 16.06 -0.70
CA ILE A 27 -9.80 17.00 -0.18
C ILE A 27 -10.02 18.13 -1.20
N ASP A 28 -8.96 18.76 -1.67
CA ASP A 28 -9.03 19.87 -2.64
C ASP A 28 -9.62 19.41 -3.99
N TYR A 29 -9.29 18.17 -4.41
CA TYR A 29 -9.89 17.59 -5.61
C TYR A 29 -11.40 17.42 -5.48
N VAL A 30 -11.87 16.91 -4.34
CA VAL A 30 -13.32 16.75 -4.05
C VAL A 30 -14.03 18.08 -4.02
N ILE A 31 -13.46 19.09 -3.35
CA ILE A 31 -14.03 20.44 -3.26
C ILE A 31 -14.17 21.06 -4.65
N LYS A 32 -13.12 20.96 -5.46
CA LYS A 32 -13.16 21.44 -6.86
C LYS A 32 -14.26 20.75 -7.66
N THR A 33 -14.45 19.46 -7.47
CA THR A 33 -15.53 18.74 -8.14
C THR A 33 -16.89 19.21 -7.67
N TYR A 34 -17.10 19.32 -6.35
CA TYR A 34 -18.38 19.82 -5.80
C TYR A 34 -18.74 21.19 -6.36
N SER A 35 -17.77 22.08 -6.49
CA SER A 35 -17.97 23.45 -7.01
C SER A 35 -18.31 23.50 -8.50
N ASN A 36 -17.98 22.46 -9.28
CA ASN A 36 -18.13 22.43 -10.73
C ASN A 36 -19.12 21.38 -11.24
N THR A 37 -19.86 20.73 -10.35
CA THR A 37 -20.86 19.72 -10.73
C THR A 37 -22.19 19.99 -10.06
N GLU A 38 -23.26 19.55 -10.70
CA GLU A 38 -24.61 19.56 -10.15
C GLU A 38 -24.98 18.19 -9.58
N GLY A 39 -26.03 18.17 -8.73
CA GLY A 39 -26.53 16.94 -8.12
C GLY A 39 -25.76 16.47 -6.88
N ASN A 40 -26.16 15.32 -6.40
CA ASN A 40 -25.58 14.71 -5.20
C ASN A 40 -24.14 14.24 -5.44
N LEU A 41 -23.33 14.22 -4.38
CA LEU A 41 -21.94 13.75 -4.42
C LEU A 41 -21.69 12.74 -3.30
N GLY A 42 -21.40 11.49 -3.66
CA GLY A 42 -21.04 10.45 -2.71
C GLY A 42 -19.52 10.26 -2.61
N ILE A 43 -19.01 10.23 -1.38
CA ILE A 43 -17.60 10.06 -1.04
C ILE A 43 -17.50 8.99 0.03
N MET A 44 -16.71 7.97 -0.21
CA MET A 44 -16.46 6.89 0.74
C MET A 44 -14.97 6.82 1.09
N LEU A 45 -14.68 6.85 2.39
CA LEU A 45 -13.34 6.66 2.94
C LEU A 45 -13.28 5.27 3.57
N THR A 46 -12.49 4.38 2.99
CA THR A 46 -12.40 2.97 3.42
C THR A 46 -10.99 2.64 3.91
N GLY A 47 -10.87 1.65 4.77
CA GLY A 47 -9.57 1.15 5.26
C GLY A 47 -9.57 0.84 6.75
N THR A 48 -8.43 0.41 7.25
CA THR A 48 -8.25 -0.04 8.63
C THR A 48 -8.59 1.06 9.65
N LYS A 49 -9.07 0.64 10.84
CA LYS A 49 -9.35 1.54 11.96
C LYS A 49 -8.05 2.27 12.39
N GLY A 50 -8.17 3.56 12.71
CA GLY A 50 -7.04 4.38 13.19
C GLY A 50 -6.16 4.99 12.08
N THR A 51 -6.49 4.81 10.79
CA THR A 51 -5.73 5.34 9.64
C THR A 51 -6.06 6.78 9.26
N GLY A 52 -6.93 7.47 9.99
CA GLY A 52 -7.25 8.89 9.77
C GLY A 52 -8.49 9.17 8.91
N LYS A 53 -9.30 8.16 8.56
CA LYS A 53 -10.53 8.32 7.76
C LYS A 53 -11.47 9.39 8.33
N THR A 54 -11.87 9.23 9.60
CA THR A 54 -12.81 10.15 10.27
C THR A 54 -12.24 11.57 10.39
N VAL A 55 -10.92 11.71 10.58
CA VAL A 55 -10.24 13.01 10.63
C VAL A 55 -10.30 13.68 9.25
N THR A 56 -9.96 12.95 8.19
CA THR A 56 -10.03 13.44 6.81
C THR A 56 -11.48 13.79 6.41
N ALA A 57 -12.45 12.97 6.82
CA ALA A 57 -13.87 13.24 6.59
C ALA A 57 -14.30 14.56 7.24
N LYS A 58 -13.97 14.75 8.50
CA LYS A 58 -14.31 15.96 9.25
C LYS A 58 -13.66 17.20 8.64
N GLU A 59 -12.40 17.12 8.22
CA GLU A 59 -11.71 18.23 7.58
C GLU A 59 -12.28 18.55 6.19
N LEU A 60 -12.64 17.54 5.40
CA LEU A 60 -13.36 17.74 4.15
C LEU A 60 -14.70 18.43 4.39
N ALA A 61 -15.43 18.00 5.42
CA ALA A 61 -16.71 18.64 5.79
C ALA A 61 -16.53 20.11 6.20
N ASN A 62 -15.49 20.43 6.99
CA ASN A 62 -15.14 21.80 7.34
C ASN A 62 -14.83 22.66 6.10
N LYS A 63 -14.01 22.12 5.18
CA LYS A 63 -13.59 22.84 3.96
C LYS A 63 -14.72 23.02 2.93
N LEU A 64 -15.70 22.11 2.90
CA LEU A 64 -16.91 22.27 2.07
C LEU A 64 -17.77 23.46 2.53
N ASN A 65 -17.63 23.85 3.79
CA ASN A 65 -18.37 24.97 4.39
C ASN A 65 -19.90 24.87 4.24
N LEU A 66 -20.42 23.66 4.38
CA LEU A 66 -21.85 23.35 4.36
C LEU A 66 -22.31 22.91 5.75
N PRO A 67 -23.61 23.04 6.08
CA PRO A 67 -24.16 22.38 7.26
C PRO A 67 -23.89 20.88 7.23
N VAL A 68 -23.42 20.32 8.35
CA VAL A 68 -23.13 18.89 8.47
C VAL A 68 -24.13 18.21 9.38
N ILE A 69 -24.78 17.19 8.87
CA ILE A 69 -25.73 16.38 9.62
C ILE A 69 -25.06 15.04 9.89
N ILE A 70 -24.82 14.75 11.17
CA ILE A 70 -24.25 13.48 11.60
C ILE A 70 -25.38 12.47 11.74
N VAL A 71 -25.34 11.43 10.90
CA VAL A 71 -26.32 10.34 10.94
C VAL A 71 -25.68 9.15 11.66
N LYS A 72 -26.18 8.82 12.85
CA LYS A 72 -25.57 7.76 13.69
C LYS A 72 -26.30 6.44 13.64
N ASP A 73 -27.62 6.49 13.60
CA ASP A 73 -28.46 5.29 13.60
C ASP A 73 -29.76 5.61 12.85
N MET A 74 -30.20 4.72 12.00
CA MET A 74 -31.48 4.84 11.31
C MET A 74 -32.57 3.97 11.93
N GLY A 75 -32.21 3.03 12.82
CA GLY A 75 -33.16 2.16 13.52
C GLY A 75 -34.14 1.45 12.59
N ASP A 76 -35.26 1.02 13.14
CA ASP A 76 -36.35 0.37 12.40
C ASP A 76 -37.21 1.36 11.57
N HIS A 77 -36.90 2.67 11.61
CA HIS A 77 -37.69 3.74 10.99
C HIS A 77 -37.03 4.34 9.74
N ASN A 78 -36.37 3.54 8.98
CA ASN A 78 -35.57 3.93 7.83
C ASN A 78 -36.34 4.86 6.85
N GLN A 79 -37.58 4.54 6.52
CA GLN A 79 -38.37 5.32 5.55
C GLN A 79 -38.67 6.75 6.03
N SER A 80 -39.06 6.92 7.29
CA SER A 80 -39.35 8.26 7.84
C SER A 80 -38.11 9.10 8.02
N MET A 81 -36.97 8.48 8.30
CA MET A 81 -35.67 9.17 8.33
C MET A 81 -35.24 9.65 6.93
N ILE A 82 -35.45 8.83 5.91
CA ILE A 82 -35.18 9.23 4.51
C ILE A 82 -36.03 10.43 4.13
N GLU A 83 -37.33 10.38 4.40
CA GLU A 83 -38.25 11.49 4.09
C GLU A 83 -37.79 12.76 4.81
N PHE A 84 -37.42 12.67 6.06
CA PHE A 84 -36.87 13.78 6.84
C PHE A 84 -35.59 14.34 6.22
N LEU A 85 -34.58 13.50 5.95
CA LEU A 85 -33.29 13.94 5.39
C LEU A 85 -33.43 14.49 3.97
N SER A 86 -34.33 13.92 3.17
CA SER A 86 -34.62 14.38 1.82
C SER A 86 -35.37 15.73 1.83
N GLY A 87 -36.21 15.97 2.83
CA GLY A 87 -36.98 17.21 3.02
C GLY A 87 -36.15 18.39 3.55
N ILE A 88 -34.89 18.19 3.92
CA ILE A 88 -34.05 19.29 4.42
C ILE A 88 -33.78 20.30 3.30
N GLU A 89 -34.24 21.53 3.51
CA GLU A 89 -34.03 22.65 2.62
C GLU A 89 -32.62 23.23 2.83
N GLY A 90 -31.81 23.14 1.78
CA GLY A 90 -30.42 23.61 1.72
C GLY A 90 -29.44 22.49 1.36
N ASP A 91 -28.34 22.89 0.74
CA ASP A 91 -27.20 22.02 0.49
C ASP A 91 -26.58 21.65 1.82
N CYS A 92 -26.29 20.36 2.05
CA CYS A 92 -25.67 19.88 3.29
C CYS A 92 -24.84 18.63 3.09
N VAL A 93 -23.97 18.36 4.06
CA VAL A 93 -23.22 17.12 4.17
C VAL A 93 -23.99 16.14 5.06
N LEU A 94 -24.27 14.95 4.57
CA LEU A 94 -24.74 13.83 5.38
C LEU A 94 -23.52 12.99 5.75
N PHE A 95 -23.11 13.07 7.01
CA PHE A 95 -21.92 12.38 7.50
C PHE A 95 -22.31 11.07 8.21
N LEU A 96 -21.89 9.94 7.62
CA LEU A 96 -22.18 8.60 8.09
C LEU A 96 -20.84 7.94 8.50
N ASP A 97 -20.50 8.11 9.75
CA ASP A 97 -19.26 7.54 10.32
C ASP A 97 -19.48 6.06 10.68
N GLU A 98 -18.48 5.21 10.40
CA GLU A 98 -18.55 3.75 10.60
C GLU A 98 -19.83 3.14 9.98
N PHE A 99 -20.00 3.43 8.69
CA PHE A 99 -21.21 3.06 7.94
C PHE A 99 -21.61 1.60 8.11
N GLU A 100 -20.66 0.68 8.13
CA GLU A 100 -20.89 -0.76 8.28
C GLU A 100 -21.53 -1.17 9.62
N LYS A 101 -21.46 -0.31 10.64
CA LYS A 101 -22.06 -0.61 11.94
C LYS A 101 -23.52 -0.21 12.02
N ASN A 102 -23.88 0.84 11.29
CA ASN A 102 -25.19 1.47 11.40
C ASN A 102 -26.12 1.07 10.25
N PHE A 103 -25.57 0.47 9.19
CA PHE A 103 -26.33 0.11 7.99
C PHE A 103 -25.99 -1.31 7.56
N SER A 104 -26.99 -2.16 7.43
CA SER A 104 -26.79 -3.52 6.92
C SER A 104 -26.46 -3.51 5.43
N GLU A 105 -25.79 -4.55 4.93
CA GLU A 105 -25.49 -4.72 3.50
C GLU A 105 -26.74 -4.74 2.60
N SER A 106 -27.88 -5.10 3.17
CA SER A 106 -29.19 -5.14 2.48
C SER A 106 -29.94 -3.81 2.54
N ASP A 107 -29.43 -2.81 3.25
CA ASP A 107 -30.13 -1.54 3.44
C ASP A 107 -30.04 -0.69 2.18
N SER A 108 -31.07 -0.76 1.34
CA SER A 108 -31.22 0.06 0.15
C SER A 108 -31.62 1.52 0.43
N THR A 109 -31.87 1.85 1.67
CA THR A 109 -32.52 3.08 2.13
C THR A 109 -31.68 4.32 1.80
N ILE A 110 -30.43 4.35 2.22
CA ILE A 110 -29.46 5.42 1.89
C ILE A 110 -29.26 5.54 0.36
N LEU A 111 -29.25 4.39 -0.34
CA LEU A 111 -29.08 4.36 -1.79
C LEU A 111 -30.19 5.10 -2.53
N GLN A 112 -31.43 5.08 -2.00
CA GLN A 112 -32.57 5.80 -2.58
C GLN A 112 -32.37 7.32 -2.51
N ILE A 113 -31.83 7.83 -1.39
CA ILE A 113 -31.52 9.26 -1.29
C ILE A 113 -30.38 9.62 -2.25
N MET A 114 -29.36 8.77 -2.33
CA MET A 114 -28.22 8.99 -3.23
C MET A 114 -28.64 9.02 -4.69
N ASP A 115 -29.56 8.13 -5.09
CA ASP A 115 -30.10 8.06 -6.45
C ASP A 115 -30.99 9.26 -6.81
N GLY A 116 -31.30 10.14 -5.85
CA GLY A 116 -32.14 11.30 -6.07
C GLY A 116 -33.61 10.95 -6.30
N VAL A 117 -34.07 9.76 -5.85
CA VAL A 117 -35.49 9.34 -5.96
C VAL A 117 -36.46 10.40 -5.40
N TYR A 118 -36.01 11.13 -4.40
CA TYR A 118 -36.75 12.21 -3.77
C TYR A 118 -36.35 13.57 -4.36
N ASN A 119 -36.44 13.80 -5.62
CA ASN A 119 -36.24 15.05 -6.38
C ASN A 119 -35.99 16.30 -5.51
N SER A 120 -34.93 16.30 -4.71
CA SER A 120 -34.57 17.42 -3.86
C SER A 120 -33.98 18.53 -4.76
N LYS A 121 -34.47 19.75 -4.61
CA LYS A 121 -33.86 20.95 -5.21
C LYS A 121 -32.45 21.20 -4.67
N TYR A 122 -32.15 20.67 -3.50
CA TYR A 122 -30.92 20.92 -2.76
C TYR A 122 -29.98 19.71 -2.84
N ARG A 123 -28.71 19.98 -3.02
CA ARG A 123 -27.69 18.94 -3.14
C ARG A 123 -27.30 18.34 -1.77
N LYS A 124 -27.06 17.06 -1.76
CA LYS A 124 -26.54 16.34 -0.59
C LYS A 124 -25.15 15.79 -0.90
N VAL A 125 -24.20 16.07 -0.02
CA VAL A 125 -22.88 15.43 -0.05
C VAL A 125 -22.91 14.28 0.94
N PHE A 126 -22.84 13.06 0.43
CA PHE A 126 -22.77 11.86 1.26
C PHE A 126 -21.31 11.55 1.59
N LEU A 127 -20.97 11.67 2.84
CA LEU A 127 -19.60 11.43 3.34
C LEU A 127 -19.62 10.24 4.27
N LEU A 128 -19.12 9.10 3.78
CA LEU A 128 -19.16 7.83 4.47
C LEU A 128 -17.74 7.41 4.88
N THR A 129 -17.62 6.86 6.09
CA THR A 129 -16.40 6.13 6.48
C THR A 129 -16.75 4.67 6.75
N THR A 130 -15.85 3.75 6.41
CA THR A 130 -16.04 2.32 6.67
C THR A 130 -14.72 1.64 6.98
N ASN A 131 -14.75 0.64 7.87
CA ASN A 131 -13.64 -0.25 8.13
C ASN A 131 -13.75 -1.56 7.34
N ALA A 132 -14.87 -1.77 6.62
CA ALA A 132 -15.06 -2.95 5.79
C ALA A 132 -14.06 -2.97 4.63
N MET A 133 -13.44 -4.10 4.41
CA MET A 133 -12.54 -4.31 3.25
C MET A 133 -13.32 -4.52 1.95
N SER A 134 -14.52 -5.07 2.04
CA SER A 134 -15.44 -5.23 0.91
C SER A 134 -16.52 -4.17 0.97
N ILE A 135 -16.73 -3.46 -0.12
CA ILE A 135 -17.80 -2.49 -0.29
C ILE A 135 -18.93 -3.21 -1.05
N ASN A 136 -20.17 -2.99 -0.62
CA ASN A 136 -21.33 -3.58 -1.29
C ASN A 136 -21.32 -3.24 -2.79
N GLU A 137 -21.53 -4.26 -3.64
CA GLU A 137 -21.53 -4.11 -5.11
C GLU A 137 -22.57 -3.08 -5.60
N ASN A 138 -23.63 -2.85 -4.84
CA ASN A 138 -24.62 -1.83 -5.15
C ASN A 138 -24.12 -0.38 -4.98
N MET A 139 -23.00 -0.20 -4.29
CA MET A 139 -22.35 1.11 -4.08
C MET A 139 -21.18 1.32 -5.04
N VAL A 140 -20.44 0.26 -5.34
CA VAL A 140 -19.25 0.30 -6.21
C VAL A 140 -19.66 0.26 -7.68
N GLY A 141 -18.91 0.95 -8.53
CA GLY A 141 -19.17 0.97 -9.97
C GLY A 141 -20.36 1.85 -10.39
N ARG A 142 -20.96 2.60 -9.44
CA ARG A 142 -22.02 3.55 -9.71
C ARG A 142 -21.61 4.96 -9.28
N PRO A 143 -20.93 5.73 -10.15
CA PRO A 143 -20.45 7.09 -9.82
C PRO A 143 -21.57 8.08 -9.50
N SER A 144 -22.80 7.78 -9.88
CA SER A 144 -24.00 8.57 -9.48
C SER A 144 -24.31 8.45 -7.99
N ARG A 145 -23.88 7.34 -7.34
CA ARG A 145 -24.03 7.11 -5.90
C ARG A 145 -22.75 7.48 -5.16
N ILE A 146 -21.68 6.69 -5.36
CA ILE A 146 -20.36 6.93 -4.79
C ILE A 146 -19.41 7.29 -5.93
N ARG A 147 -19.07 8.56 -6.00
CA ARG A 147 -18.17 9.08 -7.03
C ARG A 147 -16.71 8.83 -6.66
N TYR A 148 -16.39 8.93 -5.39
CA TYR A 148 -15.05 8.77 -4.88
C TYR A 148 -14.97 7.71 -3.80
N VAL A 149 -14.06 6.77 -3.99
CA VAL A 149 -13.65 5.82 -2.95
C VAL A 149 -12.17 6.07 -2.68
N LYS A 150 -11.86 6.57 -1.48
CA LYS A 150 -10.47 6.75 -1.04
C LYS A 150 -10.12 5.66 -0.04
N LYS A 151 -9.14 4.83 -0.39
CA LYS A 151 -8.62 3.81 0.49
C LYS A 151 -7.52 4.38 1.38
N PHE A 152 -7.61 4.09 2.66
CA PHE A 152 -6.61 4.41 3.68
C PHE A 152 -5.88 3.13 4.03
N GLU A 153 -4.59 3.16 3.79
CA GLU A 153 -3.66 2.05 4.06
C GLU A 153 -2.78 2.38 5.26
N ASN A 154 -1.73 1.61 5.44
CA ASN A 154 -0.71 1.90 6.43
C ASN A 154 -0.06 3.27 6.20
N LEU A 155 0.55 3.80 7.25
CA LEU A 155 1.20 5.11 7.19
C LEU A 155 2.31 5.14 6.13
N ASP A 156 2.29 6.19 5.33
CA ASP A 156 3.40 6.52 4.44
C ASP A 156 4.65 6.87 5.27
N LEU A 157 5.81 6.44 4.80
CA LEU A 157 7.10 6.74 5.45
C LEU A 157 7.33 8.25 5.63
N LYS A 158 6.80 9.07 4.71
CA LYS A 158 6.85 10.54 4.83
C LYS A 158 6.10 11.01 6.08
N VAL A 159 4.93 10.47 6.34
CA VAL A 159 4.10 10.79 7.52
C VAL A 159 4.78 10.32 8.80
N VAL A 160 5.36 9.11 8.78
CA VAL A 160 6.13 8.57 9.90
C VAL A 160 7.30 9.50 10.23
N ASN A 161 8.09 9.88 9.22
CA ASN A 161 9.24 10.77 9.43
C ASN A 161 8.82 12.15 9.95
N GLU A 162 7.77 12.74 9.39
CA GLU A 162 7.24 14.02 9.88
C GLU A 162 6.84 13.94 11.35
N TYR A 163 6.19 12.85 11.75
CA TYR A 163 5.82 12.66 13.15
C TYR A 163 7.04 12.46 14.06
N LEU A 164 8.04 11.68 13.61
CA LEU A 164 9.27 11.48 14.37
C LEU A 164 10.07 12.79 14.52
N ASP A 165 10.08 13.64 13.50
CA ASP A 165 10.75 14.95 13.56
C ASP A 165 10.10 15.86 14.61
N ASP A 166 8.80 15.78 14.79
CA ASP A 166 8.05 16.60 15.73
C ASP A 166 8.05 16.07 17.18
N ALA A 167 8.08 14.74 17.33
CA ALA A 167 7.70 14.10 18.61
C ALA A 167 8.78 13.21 19.23
N LEU A 168 9.82 12.84 18.50
CA LEU A 168 10.86 11.94 19.02
C LEU A 168 11.90 12.72 19.81
N GLU A 169 11.99 12.44 21.13
CA GLU A 169 12.96 13.06 22.05
C GLU A 169 14.28 12.27 22.15
N VAL A 170 14.36 11.05 21.63
CA VAL A 170 15.51 10.14 21.67
C VAL A 170 15.99 9.89 20.22
N PRO A 171 16.79 10.78 19.63
CA PRO A 171 17.15 10.73 18.21
C PRO A 171 17.89 9.44 17.80
N GLU A 172 18.67 8.88 18.70
CA GLU A 172 19.40 7.62 18.47
C GLU A 172 18.49 6.41 18.25
N ALA A 173 17.26 6.46 18.76
CA ALA A 173 16.27 5.40 18.57
C ALA A 173 15.56 5.45 17.21
N ARG A 174 15.78 6.52 16.42
CA ARG A 174 15.02 6.76 15.17
C ARG A 174 15.07 5.57 14.20
N GLN A 175 16.26 5.01 13.99
CA GLN A 175 16.40 3.90 13.05
C GLN A 175 15.71 2.63 13.55
N ASP A 176 15.85 2.32 14.84
CA ASP A 176 15.18 1.17 15.45
C ASP A 176 13.66 1.32 15.44
N LEU A 177 13.16 2.55 15.61
CA LEU A 177 11.73 2.87 15.48
C LEU A 177 11.23 2.66 14.05
N LEU A 178 11.94 3.15 13.05
CA LEU A 178 11.58 2.94 11.64
C LEU A 178 11.55 1.46 11.29
N ASP A 179 12.54 0.70 11.75
CA ASP A 179 12.60 -0.75 11.54
C ASP A 179 11.45 -1.49 12.27
N PHE A 180 11.08 -1.03 13.46
CA PHE A 180 9.94 -1.59 14.18
C PHE A 180 8.60 -1.27 13.52
N ILE A 181 8.38 -0.02 13.12
CA ILE A 181 7.16 0.40 12.43
C ILE A 181 7.00 -0.35 11.10
N ASP A 182 8.08 -0.56 10.37
CA ASP A 182 8.08 -1.36 9.14
C ASP A 182 7.75 -2.85 9.42
N SER A 183 7.99 -3.34 10.62
CA SER A 183 7.63 -4.69 11.05
C SER A 183 6.14 -4.86 11.41
N LEU A 184 5.39 -3.79 11.58
CA LEU A 184 3.97 -3.85 11.95
C LEU A 184 3.10 -4.30 10.77
N THR A 185 2.17 -5.21 11.02
CA THR A 185 1.15 -5.60 10.03
C THR A 185 0.23 -4.41 9.70
N ILE A 186 -0.05 -3.60 10.71
CA ILE A 186 -0.87 -2.39 10.60
C ILE A 186 -0.13 -1.26 11.30
N SER A 187 0.13 -0.17 10.59
CA SER A 187 0.68 1.07 11.15
C SER A 187 -0.35 2.19 11.07
N THR A 188 -0.67 2.77 12.21
CA THR A 188 -1.60 3.90 12.32
C THR A 188 -0.96 5.03 13.12
N ILE A 189 -1.49 6.25 13.01
CA ILE A 189 -1.02 7.38 13.83
C ILE A 189 -1.14 7.10 15.32
N ASP A 190 -2.17 6.38 15.74
CA ASP A 190 -2.39 6.04 17.14
C ASP A 190 -1.29 5.09 17.64
N ILE A 191 -0.99 4.05 16.86
CA ILE A 191 0.12 3.13 17.16
C ILE A 191 1.46 3.88 17.18
N LEU A 192 1.72 4.72 16.16
CA LEU A 192 2.95 5.49 16.06
C LEU A 192 3.14 6.40 17.27
N LYS A 193 2.11 7.14 17.68
CA LYS A 193 2.12 7.99 18.87
C LYS A 193 2.45 7.20 20.14
N THR A 194 1.80 6.04 20.31
CA THR A 194 2.01 5.19 21.47
C THR A 194 3.46 4.69 21.54
N ILE A 195 3.99 4.20 20.42
CA ILE A 195 5.35 3.65 20.39
C ILE A 195 6.39 4.75 20.60
N VAL A 196 6.23 5.92 19.98
CA VAL A 196 7.15 7.06 20.17
C VAL A 196 7.14 7.54 21.62
N ASN A 197 5.96 7.61 22.23
CA ASN A 197 5.85 7.98 23.66
C ASN A 197 6.58 6.98 24.57
N GLU A 198 6.47 5.68 24.30
CA GLU A 198 7.20 4.67 25.06
C GLU A 198 8.72 4.77 24.90
N VAL A 199 9.18 5.08 23.68
CA VAL A 199 10.61 5.30 23.45
C VAL A 199 11.11 6.56 24.15
N ASN A 200 10.33 7.63 24.17
CA ASN A 200 10.68 8.87 24.88
C ASN A 200 10.77 8.62 26.41
N ILE A 201 9.91 7.75 26.96
CA ILE A 201 9.91 7.42 28.40
C ILE A 201 11.03 6.42 28.77
N HIS A 202 11.22 5.38 27.95
CA HIS A 202 12.04 4.21 28.31
C HIS A 202 13.28 4.02 27.43
N GLY A 203 13.53 4.92 26.49
CA GLY A 203 14.61 4.78 25.51
C GLY A 203 14.41 3.58 24.58
N ILE A 204 15.49 3.11 23.96
CA ILE A 204 15.49 1.96 23.03
C ILE A 204 14.98 0.68 23.72
N GLU A 205 15.17 0.54 25.02
CA GLU A 205 14.67 -0.62 25.78
C GLU A 205 13.13 -0.68 25.79
N GLY A 206 12.46 0.49 25.77
CA GLY A 206 11.01 0.57 25.60
C GLY A 206 10.54 -0.10 24.31
N LEU A 207 11.26 0.12 23.22
CA LEU A 207 10.95 -0.50 21.93
C LEU A 207 11.12 -2.03 21.95
N ARG A 208 12.15 -2.53 22.61
CA ARG A 208 12.37 -3.99 22.76
C ARG A 208 11.23 -4.66 23.54
N LYS A 209 10.74 -3.99 24.59
CA LYS A 209 9.60 -4.47 25.38
C LYS A 209 8.26 -4.28 24.68
N ALA A 210 8.16 -3.30 23.77
CA ALA A 210 6.96 -3.03 23.01
C ALA A 210 6.44 -4.28 22.26
N LYS A 211 7.33 -5.09 21.70
CA LYS A 211 6.98 -6.34 21.02
C LYS A 211 6.23 -7.33 21.94
N SER A 212 6.44 -7.27 23.25
CA SER A 212 5.87 -8.22 24.22
C SER A 212 4.66 -7.66 24.97
N PHE A 213 4.56 -6.34 25.09
CA PHE A 213 3.56 -5.71 25.97
C PHE A 213 2.48 -4.94 25.21
N PHE A 214 2.79 -4.47 23.98
CA PHE A 214 1.82 -3.72 23.21
C PHE A 214 0.84 -4.59 22.48
N ASN A 215 -0.39 -4.08 22.37
CA ASN A 215 -1.42 -4.64 21.51
C ASN A 215 -1.17 -4.25 20.05
N VAL A 216 -0.04 -4.69 19.51
CA VAL A 216 0.33 -4.52 18.12
C VAL A 216 0.62 -5.89 17.50
N VAL A 217 0.25 -6.05 16.24
CA VAL A 217 0.54 -7.26 15.48
C VAL A 217 1.78 -6.99 14.63
N THR A 218 2.86 -7.69 14.96
CA THR A 218 4.06 -7.73 14.12
C THR A 218 3.97 -8.97 13.24
N ASN A 219 4.49 -8.87 12.03
CA ASN A 219 4.69 -10.07 11.23
C ASN A 219 5.80 -10.90 11.87
N GLU A 220 5.48 -12.09 12.32
CA GLU A 220 6.42 -13.01 12.96
C GLU A 220 7.49 -13.52 11.99
N TYR A 221 7.29 -13.32 10.69
CA TYR A 221 8.19 -13.74 9.63
C TYR A 221 8.90 -12.52 9.04
N GLU A 222 10.12 -12.26 9.48
CA GLU A 222 11.03 -11.33 8.81
C GLU A 222 11.49 -11.96 7.48
N TYR A 223 10.70 -11.82 6.42
CA TYR A 223 11.15 -12.14 5.09
C TYR A 223 11.75 -10.91 4.43
N SER A 224 13.04 -10.91 4.16
CA SER A 224 13.58 -10.00 3.18
C SER A 224 13.26 -10.53 1.78
N CYS A 225 12.52 -9.74 0.99
CA CYS A 225 12.37 -10.04 -0.42
C CYS A 225 13.66 -9.62 -1.12
N ILE A 226 14.48 -10.60 -1.44
CA ILE A 226 15.71 -10.40 -2.21
C ILE A 226 15.32 -10.59 -3.67
N ARG A 227 15.35 -9.52 -4.45
CA ARG A 227 15.16 -9.61 -5.90
C ARG A 227 16.46 -10.06 -6.53
N GLY A 228 16.41 -11.11 -7.32
CA GLY A 228 17.60 -11.63 -7.94
C GLY A 228 17.35 -12.49 -9.16
N TYR A 229 18.41 -12.89 -9.79
CA TYR A 229 18.41 -13.81 -10.91
C TYR A 229 19.02 -15.13 -10.45
N ALA A 230 18.40 -16.22 -10.85
CA ALA A 230 18.91 -17.55 -10.57
C ALA A 230 19.37 -18.22 -11.88
N TYR A 231 20.42 -18.96 -11.76
CA TYR A 231 20.91 -19.91 -12.77
C TYR A 231 21.02 -21.28 -12.12
N THR A 232 20.47 -22.29 -12.78
CA THR A 232 20.57 -23.68 -12.36
C THR A 232 21.40 -24.46 -13.39
N GLY A 233 22.40 -25.18 -12.94
CA GLY A 233 23.24 -26.02 -13.81
C GLY A 233 23.73 -27.28 -13.10
N GLU A 234 24.02 -28.32 -13.87
CA GLU A 234 24.61 -29.56 -13.33
C GLU A 234 26.11 -29.41 -13.04
N ILE A 235 26.54 -29.93 -11.90
CA ILE A 235 27.91 -29.79 -11.39
C ILE A 235 28.96 -30.44 -12.31
N GLU A 236 28.59 -31.50 -13.06
CA GLU A 236 29.57 -32.30 -13.80
C GLU A 236 29.88 -31.83 -15.22
N GLN A 237 29.00 -31.09 -15.83
CA GLN A 237 29.20 -30.74 -17.26
C GLN A 237 29.97 -29.46 -17.52
N ASP A 238 30.16 -28.56 -16.54
CA ASP A 238 30.71 -27.22 -16.84
C ASP A 238 31.60 -26.61 -15.75
N LYS A 239 32.48 -27.39 -15.12
CA LYS A 239 33.45 -26.87 -14.12
C LYS A 239 34.27 -25.66 -14.61
N ASN A 240 34.32 -25.42 -15.93
CA ASN A 240 35.10 -24.33 -16.54
C ASN A 240 34.25 -23.18 -17.11
N LYS A 241 32.93 -23.30 -17.18
CA LYS A 241 32.09 -22.27 -17.82
C LYS A 241 31.37 -21.34 -16.88
N PHE A 242 31.05 -21.78 -15.67
CA PHE A 242 30.36 -20.94 -14.69
C PHE A 242 31.22 -20.72 -13.44
N SER A 243 31.79 -19.54 -13.37
CA SER A 243 32.27 -18.93 -12.13
C SER A 243 31.30 -17.86 -11.67
N ILE A 244 31.36 -17.48 -10.38
CA ILE A 244 30.62 -16.36 -9.82
C ILE A 244 30.80 -15.09 -10.69
N GLU A 245 32.03 -14.89 -11.21
CA GLU A 245 32.35 -13.75 -12.08
C GLU A 245 31.62 -13.81 -13.43
N ASN A 246 31.55 -14.98 -14.06
CA ASN A 246 30.84 -15.17 -15.31
C ASN A 246 29.33 -15.02 -15.14
N PHE A 247 28.79 -15.52 -14.02
CA PHE A 247 27.39 -15.32 -13.66
C PHE A 247 27.06 -13.82 -13.46
N SER A 248 27.90 -13.10 -12.72
CA SER A 248 27.71 -11.65 -12.51
C SER A 248 27.77 -10.87 -13.83
N LYS A 249 28.68 -11.21 -14.73
CA LYS A 249 28.74 -10.61 -16.08
C LYS A 249 27.47 -10.92 -16.90
N ALA A 250 26.93 -12.14 -16.79
CA ALA A 250 25.69 -12.51 -17.45
C ALA A 250 24.49 -11.69 -16.92
N VAL A 251 24.42 -11.51 -15.61
CA VAL A 251 23.38 -10.68 -14.97
C VAL A 251 23.52 -9.21 -15.37
N GLU A 252 24.72 -8.68 -15.41
CA GLU A 252 24.97 -7.30 -15.84
C GLU A 252 24.50 -7.06 -17.28
N ARG A 253 24.80 -8.00 -18.18
CA ARG A 253 24.32 -7.96 -19.57
C ARG A 253 22.80 -8.07 -19.66
N PHE A 254 22.18 -8.87 -18.81
CA PHE A 254 20.74 -9.01 -18.75
C PHE A 254 20.04 -7.70 -18.32
N ASN A 255 20.62 -7.00 -17.35
CA ASN A 255 20.09 -5.71 -16.87
C ASN A 255 20.34 -4.56 -17.86
N ASN A 256 21.32 -4.69 -18.74
CA ASN A 256 21.65 -3.71 -19.79
C ASN A 256 21.53 -4.35 -21.19
N PRO A 257 20.33 -4.71 -21.62
CA PRO A 257 20.13 -5.40 -22.88
C PRO A 257 20.53 -4.49 -24.05
N ILE A 258 21.20 -5.07 -25.04
CA ILE A 258 21.43 -4.40 -26.30
C ILE A 258 20.05 -4.17 -26.95
N PRO A 259 19.71 -2.93 -27.36
CA PRO A 259 18.44 -2.67 -28.02
C PRO A 259 18.35 -3.48 -29.33
N LYS A 260 17.14 -4.02 -29.59
CA LYS A 260 16.90 -4.70 -30.84
C LYS A 260 17.11 -3.70 -32.01
N PRO A 261 17.94 -4.02 -33.04
CA PRO A 261 18.07 -3.16 -34.21
C PRO A 261 16.71 -2.90 -34.83
N ILE A 262 16.45 -1.66 -35.23
CA ILE A 262 15.22 -1.29 -35.95
C ILE A 262 15.44 -1.64 -37.43
N VAL A 263 14.79 -2.71 -37.86
CA VAL A 263 14.83 -3.16 -39.28
C VAL A 263 13.38 -3.24 -39.74
N ASN A 264 13.07 -2.58 -40.86
CA ASN A 264 11.68 -2.51 -41.34
C ASN A 264 11.18 -3.84 -41.91
N ASP A 265 12.06 -4.64 -42.49
CA ASP A 265 11.76 -5.98 -43.01
C ASP A 265 12.96 -6.90 -42.74
N GLU A 266 12.82 -7.86 -41.86
CA GLU A 266 13.89 -8.78 -41.46
C GLU A 266 14.28 -9.74 -42.60
N ASP A 267 13.38 -10.01 -43.53
CA ASP A 267 13.63 -10.90 -44.68
C ASP A 267 14.40 -10.20 -45.81
N ASN A 268 14.20 -8.89 -45.97
CA ASN A 268 14.77 -8.07 -47.03
C ASN A 268 15.71 -6.96 -46.49
N CYS A 269 16.42 -7.21 -45.43
CA CYS A 269 17.33 -6.25 -44.83
C CYS A 269 18.71 -6.23 -45.51
N THR A 270 19.41 -5.12 -45.36
CA THR A 270 20.79 -4.96 -45.82
C THR A 270 21.76 -5.92 -45.14
N MET A 271 22.95 -6.13 -45.69
CA MET A 271 23.97 -6.98 -45.06
C MET A 271 24.39 -6.46 -43.69
N GLU A 272 24.43 -5.15 -43.46
CA GLU A 272 24.78 -4.54 -42.18
C GLU A 272 23.65 -4.72 -41.13
N GLU A 273 22.40 -4.52 -41.56
CA GLU A 273 21.23 -4.77 -40.72
C GLU A 273 21.11 -6.24 -40.31
N ARG A 274 21.37 -7.15 -41.26
CA ARG A 274 21.37 -8.61 -40.98
C ARG A 274 22.47 -9.00 -40.03
N LYS A 275 23.64 -8.39 -40.13
CA LYS A 275 24.73 -8.60 -39.15
C LYS A 275 24.34 -8.14 -37.76
N ALA A 276 23.78 -6.95 -37.65
CA ALA A 276 23.32 -6.40 -36.37
C ALA A 276 22.19 -7.25 -35.74
N LEU A 277 21.23 -7.74 -36.54
CA LEU A 277 20.20 -8.67 -36.11
C LEU A 277 20.77 -9.99 -35.63
N ASN A 278 21.73 -10.56 -36.36
CA ASN A 278 22.39 -11.81 -35.96
C ASN A 278 23.15 -11.63 -34.64
N GLU A 279 23.88 -10.54 -34.49
CA GLU A 279 24.57 -10.20 -33.22
C GLU A 279 23.57 -10.07 -32.04
N TYR A 280 22.42 -9.44 -32.27
CA TYR A 280 21.35 -9.33 -31.29
C TYR A 280 20.75 -10.70 -30.95
N TYR A 281 20.44 -11.54 -31.95
CA TYR A 281 19.87 -12.86 -31.70
C TYR A 281 20.87 -13.84 -31.07
N GLU A 282 22.15 -13.77 -31.46
CA GLU A 282 23.21 -14.53 -30.78
C GLU A 282 23.40 -14.09 -29.34
N TYR A 283 23.41 -12.77 -29.12
CA TYR A 283 23.43 -12.20 -27.75
C TYR A 283 22.29 -12.75 -26.91
N ARG A 284 21.04 -12.73 -27.41
CA ARG A 284 19.89 -13.33 -26.72
C ARG A 284 20.05 -14.81 -26.49
N ARG A 285 20.48 -15.56 -27.47
CA ARG A 285 20.61 -17.03 -27.40
C ARG A 285 21.64 -17.46 -26.39
N HIS A 286 22.79 -16.82 -26.30
CA HIS A 286 23.88 -17.21 -25.43
C HIS A 286 23.76 -16.72 -23.99
N ASN A 287 23.01 -15.65 -23.73
CA ASN A 287 23.00 -15.01 -22.41
C ASN A 287 21.72 -15.27 -21.60
N PHE A 288 20.69 -15.87 -22.18
CA PHE A 288 19.38 -15.90 -21.51
C PHE A 288 18.76 -17.30 -21.34
N HIS A 289 19.40 -18.37 -21.80
CA HIS A 289 18.79 -19.70 -21.79
C HIS A 289 18.52 -20.26 -20.38
N ASN A 290 19.23 -19.80 -19.35
CA ASN A 290 19.16 -20.36 -18.01
C ASN A 290 19.05 -19.31 -16.90
N LEU A 291 18.85 -18.01 -17.23
CA LEU A 291 18.62 -16.97 -16.25
C LEU A 291 17.11 -16.75 -16.09
N SER A 292 16.63 -17.00 -14.89
CA SER A 292 15.24 -16.73 -14.51
C SER A 292 15.21 -15.65 -13.43
N TYR A 293 14.24 -14.75 -13.53
CA TYR A 293 14.03 -13.75 -12.51
C TYR A 293 13.18 -14.34 -11.40
N TYR A 294 13.70 -14.34 -10.19
CA TYR A 294 13.01 -14.85 -9.01
C TYR A 294 12.85 -13.76 -7.95
N PHE A 295 11.72 -13.81 -7.27
CA PHE A 295 11.59 -13.20 -5.96
C PHE A 295 12.07 -14.20 -4.93
N ILE A 296 13.20 -13.87 -4.31
CA ILE A 296 13.82 -14.72 -3.31
C ILE A 296 13.45 -14.17 -1.94
N TYR A 297 12.75 -14.97 -1.17
CA TYR A 297 12.39 -14.62 0.20
C TYR A 297 13.40 -15.25 1.15
N SER A 298 14.08 -14.46 1.95
CA SER A 298 14.97 -14.93 2.99
C SER A 298 14.62 -14.25 4.32
N SER A 299 14.55 -15.04 5.38
CA SER A 299 14.41 -14.53 6.75
C SER A 299 15.68 -13.87 7.27
N THR A 300 16.80 -14.02 6.56
CA THR A 300 18.08 -13.47 6.95
C THR A 300 18.54 -12.42 5.95
N LYS A 301 19.01 -11.26 6.45
CA LYS A 301 19.61 -10.22 5.61
C LYS A 301 20.80 -10.80 4.85
N PHE A 302 20.99 -10.40 3.58
CA PHE A 302 22.11 -10.86 2.75
C PHE A 302 23.47 -10.68 3.47
N SER A 303 23.65 -9.54 4.16
CA SER A 303 24.87 -9.27 4.95
C SER A 303 25.17 -10.31 6.03
N ASN A 304 24.14 -10.98 6.55
CA ASN A 304 24.24 -11.91 7.67
C ASN A 304 24.33 -13.37 7.22
N LEU A 305 24.09 -13.65 5.93
CA LEU A 305 24.21 -15.00 5.37
C LEU A 305 25.64 -15.49 5.40
N LYS A 306 25.81 -16.77 5.69
CA LYS A 306 27.10 -17.48 5.79
C LYS A 306 27.07 -18.78 4.99
N VAL A 307 28.24 -19.25 4.60
CA VAL A 307 28.40 -20.60 4.04
C VAL A 307 27.96 -21.62 5.07
N GLY A 308 27.17 -22.59 4.66
CA GLY A 308 26.51 -23.59 5.51
C GLY A 308 25.11 -23.22 5.97
N ASP A 309 24.66 -21.95 5.77
CA ASP A 309 23.28 -21.58 6.06
C ASP A 309 22.32 -22.23 5.04
N GLY A 310 21.09 -22.53 5.49
CA GLY A 310 20.02 -22.96 4.61
C GLY A 310 19.48 -21.78 3.80
N PHE A 311 19.28 -21.99 2.50
CA PHE A 311 18.68 -21.03 1.60
C PHE A 311 17.63 -21.73 0.74
N TYR A 312 16.35 -21.54 1.05
CA TYR A 312 15.26 -22.42 0.64
C TYR A 312 15.50 -23.87 1.14
N SER A 313 15.49 -24.85 0.22
CA SER A 313 15.83 -26.25 0.50
C SER A 313 17.30 -26.57 0.29
N ASP A 314 18.11 -25.58 -0.08
CA ASP A 314 19.49 -25.72 -0.48
C ASP A 314 20.44 -25.28 0.62
N GLU A 315 21.68 -25.74 0.56
CA GLU A 315 22.75 -25.25 1.42
C GLU A 315 23.63 -24.24 0.69
N ILE A 316 23.95 -23.11 1.34
CA ILE A 316 24.87 -22.12 0.80
C ILE A 316 26.31 -22.67 0.80
N ILE A 317 26.90 -22.81 -0.37
CA ILE A 317 28.27 -23.30 -0.54
C ILE A 317 29.27 -22.19 -0.82
N ALA A 318 28.85 -21.04 -1.30
CA ALA A 318 29.68 -19.85 -1.51
C ALA A 318 28.88 -18.57 -1.47
N ILE A 319 29.53 -17.49 -1.01
CA ILE A 319 28.96 -16.13 -1.03
C ILE A 319 30.03 -15.15 -1.48
N ASP A 320 29.71 -14.35 -2.50
CA ASP A 320 30.52 -13.18 -2.85
C ASP A 320 29.72 -11.90 -2.55
N LYS A 321 30.11 -11.22 -1.45
CA LYS A 321 29.42 -9.99 -1.00
C LYS A 321 29.75 -8.77 -1.87
N LYS A 322 30.83 -8.80 -2.67
CA LYS A 322 31.17 -7.70 -3.59
C LYS A 322 30.35 -7.77 -4.87
N LEU A 323 30.13 -8.98 -5.36
CA LEU A 323 29.36 -9.25 -6.56
C LEU A 323 27.87 -9.50 -6.26
N ASN A 324 27.49 -9.52 -4.98
CA ASN A 324 26.12 -9.82 -4.52
C ASN A 324 25.62 -11.20 -4.98
N VAL A 325 26.44 -12.19 -4.94
CA VAL A 325 26.13 -13.54 -5.42
C VAL A 325 26.14 -14.55 -4.28
N ILE A 326 25.10 -15.38 -4.24
CA ILE A 326 25.02 -16.58 -3.41
C ILE A 326 25.08 -17.80 -4.33
N VAL A 327 25.81 -18.82 -3.94
CA VAL A 327 25.85 -20.12 -4.62
C VAL A 327 25.34 -21.16 -3.64
N THR A 328 24.34 -21.92 -4.05
CA THR A 328 23.77 -22.99 -3.24
C THR A 328 23.88 -24.33 -3.93
N LYS A 329 23.73 -25.39 -3.14
CA LYS A 329 23.80 -26.78 -3.60
C LYS A 329 22.57 -27.54 -3.10
N ASN A 330 21.95 -28.28 -4.01
CA ASN A 330 20.88 -29.22 -3.72
C ASN A 330 21.21 -30.56 -4.43
N GLY A 331 21.66 -31.56 -3.70
CA GLY A 331 22.11 -32.80 -4.31
C GLY A 331 23.25 -32.55 -5.31
N ASN A 332 23.02 -32.83 -6.59
CA ASN A 332 23.98 -32.59 -7.67
C ASN A 332 23.79 -31.25 -8.41
N GLU A 333 22.79 -30.46 -8.04
CA GLU A 333 22.51 -29.17 -8.67
C GLU A 333 23.23 -28.03 -7.94
N ILE A 334 23.77 -27.09 -8.68
CA ILE A 334 24.28 -25.81 -8.17
C ILE A 334 23.40 -24.69 -8.71
N ASN A 335 22.94 -23.84 -7.78
CA ASN A 335 22.14 -22.68 -8.09
C ASN A 335 22.92 -21.40 -7.77
N TYR A 336 22.92 -20.46 -8.69
CA TYR A 336 23.54 -19.15 -8.54
C TYR A 336 22.43 -18.11 -8.40
N TYR A 337 22.49 -17.29 -7.35
CA TYR A 337 21.53 -16.22 -7.09
C TYR A 337 22.26 -14.89 -7.04
N TRP A 338 21.90 -13.97 -7.90
CA TRP A 338 22.37 -12.59 -7.83
C TRP A 338 21.35 -11.73 -7.10
N ILE A 339 21.81 -10.99 -6.12
CA ILE A 339 20.98 -10.19 -5.24
C ILE A 339 20.99 -8.75 -5.75
N LYS A 340 19.86 -8.27 -6.24
CA LYS A 340 19.73 -6.93 -6.84
C LYS A 340 19.95 -5.82 -5.82
N ASP A 341 19.45 -5.99 -4.60
CA ASP A 341 19.55 -4.98 -3.55
C ASP A 341 19.88 -5.66 -2.22
N PRO A 342 21.19 -5.92 -1.96
CA PRO A 342 21.64 -6.63 -0.76
C PRO A 342 21.41 -5.83 0.53
N ASN A 343 21.15 -4.52 0.41
CA ASN A 343 20.86 -3.63 1.53
C ASN A 343 19.37 -3.34 1.67
N SER A 344 18.53 -3.93 0.79
CA SER A 344 17.09 -3.75 0.93
C SER A 344 16.67 -4.25 2.30
N LYS A 345 16.00 -3.38 3.03
CA LYS A 345 15.35 -3.76 4.27
C LYS A 345 14.24 -4.75 3.93
N PRO A 346 13.96 -5.70 4.83
CA PRO A 346 12.78 -6.54 4.70
C PRO A 346 11.57 -5.60 4.56
N SER A 347 10.99 -5.52 3.40
CA SER A 347 9.74 -4.80 3.20
C SER A 347 8.62 -5.79 3.40
N LEU A 348 7.99 -5.76 4.53
CA LEU A 348 6.82 -6.57 4.89
C LEU A 348 5.59 -6.27 4.01
N TYR A 349 5.63 -5.16 3.28
CA TYR A 349 4.55 -4.71 2.41
C TYR A 349 4.50 -5.40 1.05
N ARG A 350 5.51 -6.20 0.69
CA ARG A 350 5.62 -6.80 -0.65
C ARG A 350 5.32 -8.29 -0.72
N THR A 351 4.90 -8.90 0.36
CA THR A 351 4.45 -10.31 0.36
C THR A 351 2.99 -10.48 -0.05
N GLY A 352 2.26 -9.39 -0.31
CA GLY A 352 0.89 -9.44 -0.81
C GLY A 352 0.87 -9.78 -2.30
N ARG A 353 -0.10 -10.58 -2.71
CA ARG A 353 -0.49 -11.00 -4.05
C ARG A 353 -0.62 -9.89 -5.13
N TYR A 354 -0.09 -8.69 -4.87
CA TYR A 354 -0.24 -7.50 -5.72
C TYR A 354 1.01 -7.14 -6.53
N ASP A 355 2.17 -7.79 -6.29
CA ASP A 355 3.39 -7.54 -7.09
C ASP A 355 3.29 -8.10 -8.53
N SER A 356 2.23 -8.86 -8.85
CA SER A 356 1.97 -9.36 -10.21
C SER A 356 1.19 -8.37 -11.10
N LEU A 357 0.82 -7.21 -10.60
CA LEU A 357 -0.01 -6.21 -11.31
C LEU A 357 0.70 -4.89 -11.60
N VAL A 358 2.00 -4.80 -11.33
CA VAL A 358 2.82 -3.63 -11.73
C VAL A 358 3.91 -4.12 -12.67
N LEU A 359 3.53 -4.30 -13.91
CA LEU A 359 4.41 -4.23 -15.07
C LEU A 359 4.28 -2.85 -15.69
#